data_55275bff227de3db566714f6375e9a6d
#
_entry.id   55275bff227de3db566714f6375e9a6d
#
_cell.length_a   1.000
_cell.length_b   1.000
_cell.length_c   1.000
_cell.angle_alpha   90.00
_cell.angle_beta   90.00
_cell.angle_gamma   90.00
#
_symmetry.space_group_name_H-M   'P 1'
#
loop_
_entity.id
_entity.type
_entity.pdbx_description
1 polymer ?
#
loop_
_entity_poly.entity_id
_entity_poly.type
_entity_poly.pdbx_seq_one_letter_code
_entity_poly.pdbx_strand_id
1 'polypeptide(L)'
;MKLIYVIVRNIDASYVTEALNKNGFFVTKLASTGGFLREGNTTLMIGTEVEKVDQVISIVKKECGPRQQVVTNPMGTAEYSSMNVVVNVGGATIFVMDVDRFEKI
;
A
#
# COMPACT_ATOMS: atom_id res chain seq x y z
N MET A 1 13.79 16.04 -7.01
CA MET A 1 13.30 14.96 -6.13
C MET A 1 11.80 15.02 -5.97
N LYS A 2 11.18 13.90 -5.96
CA LYS A 2 9.74 13.76 -5.71
C LYS A 2 9.49 13.01 -4.41
N LEU A 3 8.43 13.37 -3.74
CA LEU A 3 7.94 12.66 -2.56
C LEU A 3 6.64 11.96 -2.94
N ILE A 4 6.57 10.67 -2.65
CA ILE A 4 5.41 9.85 -3.01
C ILE A 4 4.78 9.33 -1.72
N TYR A 5 3.49 9.61 -1.54
CA TYR A 5 2.68 8.96 -0.52
C TYR A 5 1.84 7.89 -1.19
N VAL A 6 1.91 6.70 -0.62
CA VAL A 6 1.15 5.54 -1.10
C VAL A 6 0.27 5.05 0.04
N ILE A 7 -1.02 5.15 -0.13
CA ILE A 7 -2.00 4.67 0.85
C ILE A 7 -2.54 3.34 0.36
N VAL A 8 -2.29 2.29 1.11
CA VAL A 8 -2.65 0.92 0.75
C VAL A 8 -3.42 0.25 1.89
N ARG A 9 -4.09 -0.85 1.59
CA ARG A 9 -4.70 -1.67 2.64
C ARG A 9 -3.60 -2.28 3.51
N ASN A 10 -3.89 -2.43 4.80
CA ASN A 10 -2.92 -3.00 5.75
C ASN A 10 -2.39 -4.36 5.29
N ILE A 11 -3.26 -5.18 4.70
CA ILE A 11 -2.87 -6.52 4.22
C ILE A 11 -1.83 -6.48 3.09
N ASP A 12 -1.76 -5.38 2.35
CA ASP A 12 -0.84 -5.22 1.23
C ASP A 12 0.44 -4.48 1.60
N ALA A 13 0.46 -3.79 2.73
CA ALA A 13 1.55 -2.87 3.08
C ALA A 13 2.93 -3.53 3.10
N SER A 14 3.04 -4.72 3.70
CA SER A 14 4.31 -5.44 3.78
C SER A 14 4.79 -5.92 2.42
N TYR A 15 3.89 -6.38 1.56
CA TYR A 15 4.24 -6.83 0.20
C TYR A 15 4.73 -5.68 -0.66
N VAL A 16 4.04 -4.54 -0.62
CA VAL A 16 4.44 -3.33 -1.35
C VAL A 16 5.79 -2.83 -0.85
N THR A 17 5.98 -2.76 0.46
CA THR A 17 7.25 -2.32 1.06
C THR A 17 8.40 -3.23 0.64
N GLU A 18 8.20 -4.54 0.70
CA GLU A 18 9.23 -5.50 0.29
C GLU A 18 9.58 -5.34 -1.18
N ALA A 19 8.59 -5.23 -2.05
CA ALA A 19 8.82 -5.07 -3.49
C ALA A 19 9.57 -3.78 -3.80
N LEU A 20 9.21 -2.68 -3.16
CA LEU A 20 9.90 -1.40 -3.32
C LEU A 20 11.34 -1.48 -2.82
N ASN A 21 11.57 -2.07 -1.67
CA ASN A 21 12.92 -2.24 -1.11
C ASN A 21 13.80 -3.10 -2.03
N LYS A 22 13.27 -4.17 -2.61
CA LYS A 22 14.00 -5.02 -3.56
C LYS A 22 14.44 -4.25 -4.81
N ASN A 23 13.71 -3.22 -5.18
CA ASN A 23 14.02 -2.39 -6.33
C ASN A 23 14.82 -1.14 -5.97
N GLY A 24 15.35 -1.08 -4.76
CA GLY A 24 16.24 0.00 -4.33
C GLY A 24 15.56 1.24 -3.78
N PHE A 25 14.26 1.19 -3.52
CA PHE A 25 13.53 2.30 -2.94
C PHE A 25 13.46 2.15 -1.42
N PHE A 26 13.73 3.24 -0.72
CA PHE A 26 13.56 3.28 0.73
C PHE A 26 12.14 3.71 1.07
N VAL A 27 11.49 2.94 1.92
CA VAL A 27 10.10 3.16 2.28
C VAL A 27 10.00 3.46 3.77
N THR A 28 9.36 4.57 4.11
CA THR A 28 9.03 4.91 5.48
C THR A 28 7.54 4.69 5.69
N LYS A 29 7.20 3.88 6.68
CA LYS A 29 5.82 3.67 7.06
C LYS A 29 5.43 4.76 8.05
N LEU A 30 4.38 5.49 7.73
CA LEU A 30 3.87 6.54 8.60
C LEU A 30 2.89 5.95 9.61
N ALA A 31 3.17 6.18 10.89
CA ALA A 31 2.22 5.84 11.94
C ALA A 31 1.06 6.83 11.91
N SER A 32 -0.16 6.33 12.00
CA SER A 32 -1.34 7.17 12.06
C SER A 32 -2.18 6.79 13.28
N THR A 33 -2.42 7.78 14.12
CA THR A 33 -3.31 7.64 15.27
C THR A 33 -4.55 8.50 15.14
N GLY A 34 -4.73 9.20 14.03
CA GLY A 34 -5.79 10.18 13.89
C GLY A 34 -6.54 10.12 12.57
N GLY A 35 -7.62 10.84 12.49
CA GLY A 35 -8.72 10.75 11.56
C GLY A 35 -8.46 11.01 10.07
N PHE A 36 -7.26 11.25 9.61
CA PHE A 36 -7.01 11.44 8.18
C PHE A 36 -6.89 10.11 7.44
N LEU A 37 -6.32 9.10 8.08
CA LEU A 37 -6.22 7.77 7.49
C LEU A 37 -7.35 6.91 8.02
N ARG A 38 -8.08 6.31 7.09
CA ARG A 38 -9.13 5.37 7.47
C ARG A 38 -8.49 4.16 8.16
N GLU A 39 -9.19 3.65 9.16
CA GLU A 39 -8.85 2.38 9.78
C GLU A 39 -8.69 1.31 8.70
N GLY A 40 -7.67 0.47 8.82
CA GLY A 40 -7.38 -0.58 7.87
C GLY A 40 -6.44 -0.19 6.73
N ASN A 41 -5.98 1.04 6.67
CA ASN A 41 -5.04 1.52 5.67
C ASN A 41 -3.70 1.91 6.31
N THR A 42 -2.65 1.79 5.50
CA THR A 42 -1.29 2.18 5.85
C THR A 42 -0.77 3.19 4.84
N THR A 43 -0.12 4.22 5.30
CA THR A 43 0.55 5.20 4.43
C THR A 43 2.05 4.93 4.40
N LEU A 44 2.58 4.82 3.20
CA LEU A 44 4.01 4.67 2.93
C LEU A 44 4.53 5.96 2.30
N MET A 45 5.75 6.34 2.66
CA MET A 45 6.41 7.52 2.12
C MET A 45 7.69 7.10 1.40
N ILE A 46 7.85 7.52 0.16
CA ILE A 46 9.02 7.22 -0.66
C ILE A 46 9.54 8.52 -1.26
N GLY A 47 10.84 8.78 -1.06
CA GLY A 47 11.53 9.87 -1.78
C GLY A 47 12.28 9.26 -2.96
N THR A 48 12.17 9.87 -4.14
CA THR A 48 12.86 9.37 -5.33
C THR A 48 13.06 10.46 -6.37
N GLU A 49 13.90 10.17 -7.37
CA GLU A 49 14.08 11.05 -8.51
C GLU A 49 12.90 10.95 -9.46
N VAL A 50 12.66 12.04 -10.20
CA VAL A 50 11.50 12.13 -11.11
C VAL A 50 11.46 10.99 -12.12
N GLU A 51 12.61 10.54 -12.60
CA GLU A 51 12.72 9.47 -13.61
C GLU A 51 12.26 8.12 -13.10
N LYS A 52 12.20 7.94 -11.77
CA LYS A 52 11.85 6.67 -11.14
C LYS A 52 10.41 6.62 -10.61
N VAL A 53 9.67 7.72 -10.71
CA VAL A 53 8.29 7.79 -10.21
C VAL A 53 7.41 6.73 -10.86
N ASP A 54 7.48 6.58 -12.17
CA ASP A 54 6.67 5.60 -12.90
C ASP A 54 6.99 4.17 -12.49
N GLN A 55 8.25 3.89 -12.16
CA GLN A 55 8.65 2.59 -11.64
C GLN A 55 8.01 2.29 -10.29
N VAL A 56 7.98 3.28 -9.40
CA VAL A 56 7.31 3.14 -8.09
C VAL A 56 5.82 2.85 -8.29
N ILE A 57 5.17 3.61 -9.15
CA ILE A 57 3.74 3.42 -9.45
C ILE A 57 3.48 2.03 -10.02
N SER A 58 4.32 1.56 -10.94
CA SER A 58 4.20 0.21 -11.50
C SER A 58 4.31 -0.88 -10.46
N ILE A 59 5.27 -0.75 -9.54
CA ILE A 59 5.45 -1.73 -8.46
C ILE A 59 4.21 -1.77 -7.56
N VAL A 60 3.70 -0.59 -7.18
CA VAL A 60 2.51 -0.49 -6.35
C VAL A 60 1.31 -1.16 -7.05
N LYS A 61 1.10 -0.87 -8.32
CA LYS A 61 0.01 -1.48 -9.08
C LYS A 61 0.09 -2.99 -9.13
N LYS A 62 1.29 -3.52 -9.31
CA LYS A 62 1.51 -4.95 -9.38
C LYS A 62 1.19 -5.64 -8.06
N GLU A 63 1.61 -5.04 -6.94
CA GLU A 63 1.52 -5.67 -5.62
C GLU A 63 0.14 -5.50 -4.97
N CYS A 64 -0.55 -4.40 -5.25
CA CYS A 64 -1.80 -4.10 -4.56
C CYS A 64 -2.91 -3.59 -5.47
N GLY A 65 -2.86 -3.90 -6.76
CA GLY A 65 -3.95 -3.57 -7.66
C GLY A 65 -5.28 -4.19 -7.21
N PRO A 66 -6.41 -3.58 -7.56
CA PRO A 66 -7.71 -4.10 -7.20
C PRO A 66 -7.89 -5.53 -7.71
N ARG A 67 -8.38 -6.41 -6.86
CA ARG A 67 -8.60 -7.81 -7.18
C ARG A 67 -9.68 -8.40 -6.30
N GLN A 68 -10.19 -9.55 -6.70
CA GLN A 68 -11.12 -10.32 -5.88
C GLN A 68 -10.35 -11.41 -5.13
N GLN A 69 -10.75 -11.63 -3.91
CA GLN A 69 -10.19 -12.68 -3.06
C GLN A 69 -11.32 -13.49 -2.46
N VAL A 70 -11.16 -14.82 -2.47
CA VAL A 70 -12.08 -15.72 -1.79
C VAL A 70 -11.63 -15.85 -0.35
N VAL A 71 -12.50 -15.52 0.58
CA VAL A 71 -12.23 -15.59 2.02
C VAL A 71 -13.21 -16.57 2.65
N THR A 72 -12.68 -17.52 3.42
CA THR A 72 -13.52 -18.40 4.23
C THR A 72 -14.02 -17.62 5.43
N ASN A 73 -15.35 -17.68 5.68
CA ASN A 73 -15.94 -16.98 6.81
C ASN A 73 -15.63 -17.75 8.10
N PRO A 74 -14.74 -17.24 8.98
CA PRO A 74 -14.40 -17.92 10.24
C PRO A 74 -15.48 -17.82 11.30
N MET A 75 -16.46 -16.93 11.11
CA MET A 75 -17.54 -16.71 12.05
C MET A 75 -18.78 -17.53 11.75
N GLY A 76 -18.74 -18.35 10.68
CA GLY A 76 -19.84 -19.21 10.33
C GLY A 76 -20.06 -20.31 11.37
N THR A 77 -21.32 -20.71 11.57
CA THR A 77 -21.64 -21.94 12.29
C THR A 77 -21.10 -23.14 11.51
N ALA A 78 -21.10 -24.33 12.11
CA ALA A 78 -20.62 -25.53 11.44
C ALA A 78 -21.30 -25.76 10.07
N GLU A 79 -22.54 -25.36 9.94
CA GLU A 79 -23.30 -25.44 8.69
C GLU A 79 -22.80 -24.47 7.62
N TYR A 80 -22.21 -23.36 8.05
CA TYR A 80 -21.74 -22.29 7.17
C TYR A 80 -20.21 -22.18 7.13
N SER A 81 -19.51 -23.04 7.84
CA SER A 81 -18.03 -22.98 7.93
C SER A 81 -17.33 -23.20 6.58
N SER A 82 -18.01 -23.79 5.62
CA SER A 82 -17.50 -23.99 4.27
C SER A 82 -17.89 -22.89 3.28
N MET A 83 -18.63 -21.87 3.73
CA MET A 83 -19.03 -20.79 2.84
C MET A 83 -17.84 -19.88 2.55
N ASN A 84 -17.53 -19.74 1.29
CA ASN A 84 -16.53 -18.82 0.79
C ASN A 84 -17.21 -17.54 0.37
N VAL A 85 -16.65 -16.41 0.78
CA VAL A 85 -17.13 -15.08 0.40
C VAL A 85 -16.10 -14.47 -0.55
N VAL A 86 -16.58 -13.96 -1.68
CA VAL A 86 -15.75 -13.21 -2.62
C VAL A 86 -15.76 -11.75 -2.17
N VAL A 87 -14.58 -11.21 -1.86
CA VAL A 87 -14.42 -9.82 -1.47
C VAL A 87 -13.48 -9.12 -2.42
N ASN A 88 -13.74 -7.84 -2.63
CA ASN A 88 -12.82 -6.99 -3.38
C ASN A 88 -11.73 -6.50 -2.41
N VAL A 89 -10.48 -6.74 -2.77
CA VAL A 89 -9.32 -6.33 -1.98
C VAL A 89 -8.35 -5.56 -2.85
N GLY A 90 -7.43 -4.87 -2.21
CA GLY A 90 -6.40 -4.12 -2.90
C GLY A 90 -6.81 -2.68 -3.18
N GLY A 91 -6.13 -2.10 -4.15
CA GLY A 91 -6.23 -0.68 -4.46
C GLY A 91 -5.23 0.15 -3.69
N ALA A 92 -4.87 1.28 -4.25
CA ALA A 92 -3.95 2.22 -3.66
C ALA A 92 -4.30 3.63 -4.08
N THR A 93 -4.01 4.58 -3.20
CA THR A 93 -4.05 6.01 -3.54
C THR A 93 -2.62 6.53 -3.51
N ILE A 94 -2.21 7.19 -4.57
CA ILE A 94 -0.84 7.67 -4.72
C ILE A 94 -0.85 9.17 -4.92
N PHE A 95 -0.08 9.88 -4.09
CA PHE A 95 0.19 11.30 -4.26
C PHE A 95 1.66 11.47 -4.60
N VAL A 96 1.93 12.22 -5.65
CA VAL A 96 3.30 12.58 -6.05
C VAL A 96 3.45 14.08 -5.90
N MET A 97 4.43 14.50 -5.11
CA MET A 97 4.65 15.90 -4.78
C MET A 97 6.08 16.32 -5.09
N ASP A 98 6.25 17.58 -5.46
CA ASP A 98 7.57 18.15 -5.59
C ASP A 98 8.17 18.41 -4.20
N VAL A 99 9.48 18.19 -4.09
CA VAL A 99 10.26 18.53 -2.90
C VAL A 99 11.13 19.72 -3.25
N ASP A 100 10.84 20.88 -2.63
CA ASP A 100 11.58 22.10 -2.89
C ASP A 100 12.99 22.01 -2.32
N ARG A 101 13.15 21.35 -1.19
CA ARG A 101 14.43 21.23 -0.51
C ARG A 101 14.49 19.93 0.26
N PHE A 102 15.60 19.22 0.08
CA PHE A 102 15.89 17.99 0.79
C PHE A 102 17.27 18.10 1.43
N GLU A 103 17.35 17.82 2.72
CA GLU A 103 18.61 17.80 3.46
C GLU A 103 18.67 16.51 4.28
N LYS A 104 19.77 15.80 4.13
CA LYS A 104 20.07 14.63 4.96
C LYS A 104 21.27 14.97 5.83
N ILE A 105 21.05 14.98 7.12
CA ILE A 105 22.03 15.39 8.12
C ILE A 105 22.71 14.17 8.74
#